data_932bc15bc210e14fa3d459afa9c3c985
#
_entry.id   932bc15bc210e14fa3d459afa9c3c985
#
_cell.length_a   1.000
_cell.length_b   1.000
_cell.length_c   1.000
_cell.angle_alpha   90.00
_cell.angle_beta   90.00
_cell.angle_gamma   90.00
#
_symmetry.space_group_name_H-M   'P 1'
#
loop_
_entity.id
_entity.type
_entity.pdbx_description
1 polymer ?
#
loop_
_entity_poly.entity_id
_entity_poly.type
_entity_poly.pdbx_seq_one_letter_code
_entity_poly.pdbx_strand_id
1 'polypeptide(L)'
;MTDRPRRISRRPARAILVLALIAAAGCATPIGVRRVDPQTAYWQLGESVLSTGQPSAASRQVLLRQGLFEAMQKDPEAALKELHARSVGDPDLDGLFALAEYSQLLAERSKKPEYHMAAVVYAYAFLVSDEGELFQNRLDPRMRMAVDLYNRALSDALVAAGGAENLSRIGLPSYMGQLDVSFDPAKLHWAGRRLTDFVPANNLEVRGLRNRYRRPGVGAAFAASAIAETGNEPSVKDALVAERLRLPISFFLRIDRPRGALREKAFQSRLELYNSREEDSIEIGKAEIPVEYETSAALALALDGAPIWDTEIAGFRNPRAVPEKGLLRMWGPHRYGRVPVVFIHGTASSVARWAEMVNELDSDPRIRQHYEFWFFTYPTGSPILYSADLLRVWLGRAVGELDPQGKDPGLQQMVLIGHSQGGLLCKLMVTDSGTRFWDNISETPFPEAKLKPETRELLAAALFVKPLPFVKTVIFISTPQRGAFLAGNWLGRLATRLTQAPGKLLGLPLDLAQAGLALPGAAAELVTGQDDARLQRQMARLPSSVDNMSPTAPFVETLASLPIDPRVDAHSIIPVTGGPPPDGQNDGVVAYSSAHIDGVESEIVVYHHGHSAQQSPAAIEEVRRILLARHGANP
;
A
#
# COMPACT_ATOMS: atom_id res chain seq x y z
N MET A 1 -106.53 2.12 -12.19
CA MET A 1 -105.18 2.07 -12.75
C MET A 1 -104.23 1.86 -11.58
N THR A 2 -103.86 0.65 -11.36
CA THR A 2 -103.08 0.23 -10.21
C THR A 2 -101.61 -0.08 -10.65
N ASP A 3 -100.72 0.72 -10.18
CA ASP A 3 -99.27 0.56 -10.44
C ASP A 3 -98.69 -0.47 -9.46
N ARG A 4 -98.06 -1.53 -9.97
CA ARG A 4 -97.38 -2.57 -9.17
C ARG A 4 -95.84 -2.32 -9.18
N PRO A 5 -95.17 -2.26 -8.04
CA PRO A 5 -93.71 -2.09 -8.01
C PRO A 5 -93.02 -3.39 -8.44
N ARG A 6 -92.02 -3.27 -9.36
CA ARG A 6 -91.14 -4.36 -9.82
C ARG A 6 -90.16 -4.76 -8.66
N ARG A 7 -90.22 -6.02 -8.25
CA ARG A 7 -89.23 -6.65 -7.37
C ARG A 7 -87.94 -6.83 -8.12
N ILE A 8 -86.89 -6.05 -7.76
CA ILE A 8 -85.54 -6.28 -8.22
C ILE A 8 -84.94 -7.52 -7.50
N SER A 9 -84.64 -8.57 -8.28
CA SER A 9 -84.14 -9.83 -7.77
C SER A 9 -82.72 -9.63 -7.25
N ARG A 10 -82.47 -9.89 -5.94
CA ARG A 10 -81.17 -9.80 -5.26
C ARG A 10 -80.21 -10.97 -5.56
N ARG A 11 -80.46 -11.79 -6.59
CA ARG A 11 -79.70 -12.98 -6.95
C ARG A 11 -78.33 -12.71 -7.62
N PRO A 12 -78.15 -11.66 -8.49
CA PRO A 12 -76.81 -11.45 -9.11
C PRO A 12 -75.76 -10.93 -8.13
N ALA A 13 -76.09 -10.15 -7.11
CA ALA A 13 -75.15 -9.59 -6.16
C ALA A 13 -74.50 -10.66 -5.27
N ARG A 14 -75.23 -11.73 -4.91
CA ARG A 14 -74.63 -12.87 -4.16
C ARG A 14 -73.69 -13.72 -5.00
N ALA A 15 -73.97 -13.92 -6.27
CA ALA A 15 -73.14 -14.66 -7.20
C ALA A 15 -71.83 -13.91 -7.46
N ILE A 16 -71.82 -12.58 -7.60
CA ILE A 16 -70.65 -11.74 -7.76
C ILE A 16 -69.79 -11.74 -6.49
N LEU A 17 -70.41 -11.71 -5.29
CA LEU A 17 -69.69 -11.77 -4.02
C LEU A 17 -69.01 -13.12 -3.80
N VAL A 18 -69.65 -14.23 -4.18
CA VAL A 18 -69.06 -15.57 -4.10
C VAL A 18 -67.93 -15.74 -5.12
N LEU A 19 -68.09 -15.22 -6.36
CA LEU A 19 -67.00 -15.20 -7.34
C LEU A 19 -65.83 -14.33 -6.90
N ALA A 20 -66.04 -13.19 -6.27
CA ALA A 20 -65.01 -12.32 -5.71
C ALA A 20 -64.30 -12.98 -4.52
N LEU A 21 -64.99 -13.71 -3.66
CA LEU A 21 -64.42 -14.50 -2.58
C LEU A 21 -63.60 -15.71 -3.07
N ILE A 22 -64.04 -16.39 -4.14
CA ILE A 22 -63.29 -17.47 -4.78
C ILE A 22 -62.06 -16.92 -5.51
N ALA A 23 -62.16 -15.77 -6.16
CA ALA A 23 -60.99 -15.09 -6.77
C ALA A 23 -59.99 -14.58 -5.73
N ALA A 24 -60.43 -14.15 -4.54
CA ALA A 24 -59.55 -13.75 -3.45
C ALA A 24 -58.89 -14.95 -2.73
N ALA A 25 -59.52 -16.14 -2.74
CA ALA A 25 -58.96 -17.37 -2.19
C ALA A 25 -57.96 -18.08 -3.16
N GLY A 26 -57.87 -17.62 -4.42
CA GLY A 26 -57.09 -18.30 -5.48
C GLY A 26 -55.73 -17.68 -5.81
N CYS A 27 -55.19 -16.76 -5.00
CA CYS A 27 -53.90 -16.10 -5.28
C CYS A 27 -52.67 -16.83 -4.68
N ALA A 28 -52.74 -18.12 -4.40
CA ALA A 28 -51.54 -18.90 -4.16
C ALA A 28 -50.84 -19.18 -5.50
N THR A 29 -49.65 -18.71 -5.69
CA THR A 29 -48.85 -19.07 -6.87
C THR A 29 -48.74 -20.59 -6.96
N PRO A 30 -49.17 -21.22 -8.08
CA PRO A 30 -49.08 -22.67 -8.21
C PRO A 30 -47.65 -23.14 -8.03
N ILE A 31 -47.45 -24.27 -7.34
CA ILE A 31 -46.13 -24.90 -7.23
C ILE A 31 -45.67 -25.26 -8.64
N GLY A 32 -44.49 -24.75 -9.00
CA GLY A 32 -43.88 -24.97 -10.31
C GLY A 32 -42.46 -24.50 -10.37
N VAL A 33 -41.79 -24.69 -11.51
CA VAL A 33 -40.43 -24.26 -11.77
C VAL A 33 -40.38 -23.29 -12.94
N ARG A 34 -39.51 -22.29 -12.81
CA ARG A 34 -39.11 -21.41 -13.92
C ARG A 34 -37.61 -21.53 -14.12
N ARG A 35 -37.21 -21.73 -15.36
CA ARG A 35 -35.78 -21.68 -15.68
C ARG A 35 -35.28 -20.25 -15.53
N VAL A 36 -34.16 -20.10 -14.84
CA VAL A 36 -33.41 -18.85 -14.72
C VAL A 36 -32.06 -19.03 -15.42
N ASP A 37 -31.43 -17.94 -15.78
CA ASP A 37 -30.06 -17.98 -16.31
C ASP A 37 -29.04 -18.39 -15.21
N PRO A 38 -27.86 -18.89 -15.60
CA PRO A 38 -26.85 -19.35 -14.63
C PRO A 38 -26.38 -18.27 -13.66
N GLN A 39 -26.32 -17.02 -14.08
CA GLN A 39 -25.90 -15.90 -13.24
C GLN A 39 -26.94 -15.63 -12.14
N THR A 40 -28.21 -15.57 -12.49
CA THR A 40 -29.30 -15.44 -11.51
C THR A 40 -29.31 -16.59 -10.52
N ALA A 41 -29.12 -17.84 -10.99
CA ALA A 41 -29.04 -19.03 -10.11
C ALA A 41 -27.87 -18.91 -9.13
N TYR A 42 -26.70 -18.48 -9.61
CA TYR A 42 -25.51 -18.29 -8.76
C TYR A 42 -25.72 -17.17 -7.73
N TRP A 43 -26.32 -16.04 -8.13
CA TRP A 43 -26.60 -14.92 -7.23
C TRP A 43 -27.51 -15.32 -6.07
N GLN A 44 -28.54 -16.14 -6.36
CA GLN A 44 -29.44 -16.66 -5.32
C GLN A 44 -28.75 -17.52 -4.26
N LEU A 45 -27.65 -18.21 -4.63
CA LEU A 45 -26.84 -18.98 -3.69
C LEU A 45 -25.97 -18.10 -2.78
N GLY A 46 -25.59 -16.91 -3.26
CA GLY A 46 -24.75 -15.95 -2.54
C GLY A 46 -25.53 -14.87 -1.79
N GLU A 47 -26.87 -14.88 -1.81
CA GLU A 47 -27.67 -13.92 -1.05
C GLU A 47 -27.43 -14.02 0.45
N SER A 48 -27.09 -12.88 1.07
CA SER A 48 -26.89 -12.76 2.51
C SER A 48 -27.22 -11.33 2.95
N VAL A 49 -27.33 -11.11 4.24
CA VAL A 49 -27.53 -9.77 4.81
C VAL A 49 -26.45 -8.78 4.36
N LEU A 50 -25.23 -9.23 4.15
CA LEU A 50 -24.10 -8.38 3.71
C LEU A 50 -24.15 -8.04 2.22
N SER A 51 -24.68 -8.92 1.37
CA SER A 51 -24.69 -8.71 -0.09
C SER A 51 -25.95 -8.00 -0.59
N THR A 52 -27.10 -8.25 0.04
CA THR A 52 -28.40 -7.75 -0.43
C THR A 52 -29.17 -6.94 0.61
N GLY A 53 -28.71 -6.88 1.85
CA GLY A 53 -29.47 -6.32 2.97
C GLY A 53 -30.68 -7.19 3.39
N GLN A 54 -30.74 -8.45 2.88
CA GLN A 54 -31.78 -9.42 3.22
C GLN A 54 -31.12 -10.72 3.71
N PRO A 55 -31.73 -11.42 4.67
CA PRO A 55 -31.20 -12.69 5.15
C PRO A 55 -31.14 -13.74 4.04
N SER A 56 -30.17 -14.64 4.12
CA SER A 56 -30.00 -15.75 3.21
C SER A 56 -31.23 -16.68 3.16
N ALA A 57 -31.33 -17.48 2.10
CA ALA A 57 -32.36 -18.52 1.99
C ALA A 57 -32.28 -19.51 3.16
N ALA A 58 -31.06 -19.86 3.62
CA ALA A 58 -30.85 -20.73 4.77
C ALA A 58 -31.46 -20.17 6.06
N SER A 59 -31.22 -18.90 6.37
CA SER A 59 -31.78 -18.24 7.55
C SER A 59 -33.30 -18.06 7.47
N ARG A 60 -33.84 -17.73 6.29
CA ARG A 60 -35.30 -17.67 6.06
C ARG A 60 -35.95 -19.04 6.28
N GLN A 61 -35.30 -20.14 5.83
CA GLN A 61 -35.80 -21.50 6.04
C GLN A 61 -35.87 -21.86 7.52
N VAL A 62 -34.90 -21.44 8.35
CA VAL A 62 -34.94 -21.64 9.79
C VAL A 62 -36.17 -20.98 10.40
N LEU A 63 -36.43 -19.70 10.08
CA LEU A 63 -37.62 -19.00 10.59
C LEU A 63 -38.94 -19.67 10.15
N LEU A 64 -39.04 -20.13 8.91
CA LEU A 64 -40.22 -20.84 8.41
C LEU A 64 -40.42 -22.17 9.16
N ARG A 65 -39.37 -22.97 9.35
CA ARG A 65 -39.45 -24.23 10.13
C ARG A 65 -39.85 -24.01 11.58
N GLN A 66 -39.38 -22.87 12.16
CA GLN A 66 -39.67 -22.50 13.55
C GLN A 66 -41.01 -21.76 13.70
N GLY A 67 -41.73 -21.42 12.61
CA GLY A 67 -42.96 -20.64 12.66
C GLY A 67 -42.77 -19.18 13.09
N LEU A 68 -41.52 -18.63 12.96
CA LEU A 68 -41.17 -17.29 13.41
C LEU A 68 -41.09 -16.25 12.28
N PHE A 69 -41.35 -16.64 11.04
CA PHE A 69 -41.14 -15.78 9.87
C PHE A 69 -42.02 -14.51 9.93
N GLU A 70 -43.30 -14.64 10.25
CA GLU A 70 -44.19 -13.49 10.38
C GLU A 70 -43.89 -12.65 11.64
N ALA A 71 -43.53 -13.30 12.74
CA ALA A 71 -43.13 -12.63 13.98
C ALA A 71 -41.88 -11.76 13.75
N MET A 72 -40.89 -12.26 12.98
CA MET A 72 -39.69 -11.51 12.61
C MET A 72 -39.98 -10.25 11.80
N GLN A 73 -41.05 -10.24 11.02
CA GLN A 73 -41.47 -9.04 10.27
C GLN A 73 -42.19 -8.00 11.15
N LYS A 74 -42.95 -8.48 12.15
CA LYS A 74 -43.79 -7.62 13.02
C LYS A 74 -43.00 -7.07 14.21
N ASP A 75 -42.26 -7.91 14.89
CA ASP A 75 -41.45 -7.60 16.07
C ASP A 75 -40.13 -8.40 16.03
N PRO A 76 -39.11 -7.87 15.32
CA PRO A 76 -37.83 -8.57 15.17
C PRO A 76 -37.12 -8.86 16.48
N GLU A 77 -37.22 -7.96 17.48
CA GLU A 77 -36.53 -8.15 18.78
C GLU A 77 -37.12 -9.33 19.55
N ALA A 78 -38.46 -9.40 19.63
CA ALA A 78 -39.16 -10.52 20.27
C ALA A 78 -38.92 -11.84 19.51
N ALA A 79 -38.94 -11.81 18.18
CA ALA A 79 -38.69 -12.99 17.34
C ALA A 79 -37.23 -13.50 17.49
N LEU A 80 -36.25 -12.62 17.56
CA LEU A 80 -34.85 -13.00 17.84
C LEU A 80 -34.68 -13.63 19.21
N LYS A 81 -35.32 -13.07 20.23
CA LYS A 81 -35.31 -13.62 21.58
C LYS A 81 -35.91 -15.04 21.62
N GLU A 82 -36.99 -15.26 20.90
CA GLU A 82 -37.65 -16.57 20.80
C GLU A 82 -36.79 -17.57 20.01
N LEU A 83 -36.20 -17.14 18.88
CA LEU A 83 -35.27 -17.96 18.10
C LEU A 83 -34.05 -18.36 18.94
N HIS A 84 -33.48 -17.40 19.70
CA HIS A 84 -32.40 -17.67 20.64
C HIS A 84 -32.77 -18.77 21.64
N ALA A 85 -33.93 -18.62 22.31
CA ALA A 85 -34.37 -19.60 23.31
C ALA A 85 -34.51 -21.02 22.74
N ARG A 86 -34.92 -21.15 21.48
CA ARG A 86 -35.06 -22.46 20.81
C ARG A 86 -33.75 -23.04 20.29
N SER A 87 -32.79 -22.19 19.87
CA SER A 87 -31.54 -22.63 19.21
C SER A 87 -30.38 -22.87 20.18
N VAL A 88 -30.47 -22.38 21.43
CA VAL A 88 -29.33 -22.42 22.38
C VAL A 88 -29.34 -23.67 23.27
N GLY A 89 -30.50 -24.31 23.47
CA GLY A 89 -30.63 -25.51 24.34
C GLY A 89 -29.86 -26.73 23.81
N ASP A 90 -30.03 -27.03 22.53
CA ASP A 90 -29.21 -27.98 21.75
C ASP A 90 -28.68 -27.21 20.53
N PRO A 91 -27.38 -26.83 20.50
CA PRO A 91 -26.90 -25.83 19.55
C PRO A 91 -27.05 -26.30 18.12
N ASP A 92 -28.21 -25.94 17.52
CA ASP A 92 -28.49 -26.08 16.11
C ASP A 92 -27.65 -25.05 15.31
N LEU A 93 -26.69 -25.53 14.54
CA LEU A 93 -25.84 -24.69 13.70
C LEU A 93 -26.65 -23.83 12.72
N ASP A 94 -27.77 -24.36 12.18
CA ASP A 94 -28.66 -23.61 11.32
C ASP A 94 -29.26 -22.41 12.09
N GLY A 95 -29.69 -22.63 13.34
CA GLY A 95 -30.21 -21.59 14.22
C GLY A 95 -29.15 -20.54 14.58
N LEU A 96 -27.90 -20.94 14.90
CA LEU A 96 -26.82 -20.00 15.19
C LEU A 96 -26.49 -19.11 13.99
N PHE A 97 -26.43 -19.67 12.79
CA PHE A 97 -26.20 -18.89 11.58
C PHE A 97 -27.35 -17.90 11.32
N ALA A 98 -28.59 -18.34 11.45
CA ALA A 98 -29.76 -17.46 11.29
C ALA A 98 -29.77 -16.32 12.33
N LEU A 99 -29.46 -16.64 13.60
CA LEU A 99 -29.33 -15.65 14.67
C LEU A 99 -28.27 -14.60 14.35
N ALA A 100 -27.12 -15.01 13.79
CA ALA A 100 -26.06 -14.08 13.39
C ALA A 100 -26.54 -13.12 12.29
N GLU A 101 -27.13 -13.62 11.19
CA GLU A 101 -27.63 -12.78 10.10
C GLU A 101 -28.74 -11.83 10.53
N TYR A 102 -29.73 -12.32 11.30
CA TYR A 102 -30.84 -11.48 11.74
C TYR A 102 -30.41 -10.46 12.81
N SER A 103 -29.41 -10.78 13.63
CA SER A 103 -28.82 -9.81 14.57
C SER A 103 -28.13 -8.67 13.81
N GLN A 104 -27.33 -8.97 12.78
CA GLN A 104 -26.70 -7.95 11.94
C GLN A 104 -27.76 -7.08 11.25
N LEU A 105 -28.78 -7.71 10.66
CA LEU A 105 -29.88 -6.99 10.03
C LEU A 105 -30.60 -6.04 10.99
N LEU A 106 -30.84 -6.51 12.21
CA LEU A 106 -31.50 -5.69 13.23
C LEU A 106 -30.60 -4.56 13.72
N ALA A 107 -29.28 -4.80 13.86
CA ALA A 107 -28.31 -3.76 14.21
C ALA A 107 -28.31 -2.62 13.18
N GLU A 108 -28.28 -2.97 11.89
CA GLU A 108 -28.27 -1.99 10.80
C GLU A 108 -29.57 -1.16 10.74
N ARG A 109 -30.73 -1.78 11.00
CA ARG A 109 -32.03 -1.13 10.98
C ARG A 109 -32.33 -0.29 12.23
N SER A 110 -32.01 -0.81 13.40
CA SER A 110 -32.30 -0.18 14.70
C SER A 110 -31.22 0.79 15.17
N LYS A 111 -30.00 0.69 14.62
CA LYS A 111 -28.79 1.39 15.06
C LYS A 111 -28.40 1.10 16.51
N LYS A 112 -28.77 -0.08 17.01
CA LYS A 112 -28.44 -0.55 18.35
C LYS A 112 -27.17 -1.41 18.28
N PRO A 113 -26.02 -0.96 18.82
CA PRO A 113 -24.73 -1.65 18.65
C PRO A 113 -24.67 -3.00 19.35
N GLU A 114 -25.50 -3.27 20.37
CA GLU A 114 -25.59 -4.57 21.04
C GLU A 114 -25.97 -5.71 20.08
N TYR A 115 -26.69 -5.43 18.98
CA TYR A 115 -26.99 -6.45 17.98
C TYR A 115 -25.83 -6.73 17.02
N HIS A 116 -24.90 -5.79 16.81
CA HIS A 116 -23.64 -6.11 16.15
C HIS A 116 -22.83 -7.10 17.00
N MET A 117 -22.72 -6.87 18.30
CA MET A 117 -22.05 -7.81 19.21
C MET A 117 -22.77 -9.17 19.28
N ALA A 118 -24.10 -9.20 19.26
CA ALA A 118 -24.86 -10.45 19.15
C ALA A 118 -24.50 -11.21 17.87
N ALA A 119 -24.42 -10.52 16.72
CA ALA A 119 -24.01 -11.13 15.46
C ALA A 119 -22.59 -11.71 15.54
N VAL A 120 -21.64 -11.01 16.17
CA VAL A 120 -20.27 -11.52 16.43
C VAL A 120 -20.30 -12.82 17.23
N VAL A 121 -21.03 -12.83 18.34
CA VAL A 121 -21.12 -14.00 19.24
C VAL A 121 -21.73 -15.20 18.53
N TYR A 122 -22.85 -15.03 17.82
CA TYR A 122 -23.50 -16.12 17.11
C TYR A 122 -22.68 -16.64 15.93
N ALA A 123 -22.06 -15.75 15.13
CA ALA A 123 -21.19 -16.13 14.04
C ALA A 123 -19.96 -16.90 14.57
N TYR A 124 -19.37 -16.46 15.67
CA TYR A 124 -18.26 -17.15 16.32
C TYR A 124 -18.68 -18.53 16.84
N ALA A 125 -19.84 -18.64 17.51
CA ALA A 125 -20.37 -19.91 18.01
C ALA A 125 -20.76 -20.90 16.87
N PHE A 126 -21.14 -20.38 15.71
CA PHE A 126 -21.29 -21.21 14.50
C PHE A 126 -19.94 -21.73 14.01
N LEU A 127 -18.90 -20.88 13.95
CA LEU A 127 -17.58 -21.21 13.40
C LEU A 127 -16.74 -22.09 14.33
N VAL A 128 -16.85 -21.92 15.65
CA VAL A 128 -15.97 -22.52 16.65
C VAL A 128 -16.77 -23.28 17.69
N SER A 129 -16.36 -24.52 17.99
CA SER A 129 -16.96 -25.33 19.05
C SER A 129 -16.41 -24.93 20.44
N ASP A 130 -17.01 -25.49 21.51
CA ASP A 130 -16.55 -25.28 22.89
C ASP A 130 -15.14 -25.88 23.13
N GLU A 131 -14.75 -26.88 22.35
CA GLU A 131 -13.43 -27.50 22.34
C GLU A 131 -12.41 -26.73 21.47
N GLY A 132 -12.82 -25.60 20.88
CA GLY A 132 -11.98 -24.80 20.00
C GLY A 132 -11.79 -25.40 18.60
N GLU A 133 -12.62 -26.36 18.21
CA GLU A 133 -12.57 -26.92 16.86
C GLU A 133 -13.36 -26.05 15.88
N LEU A 134 -12.78 -25.82 14.71
CA LEU A 134 -13.47 -25.13 13.63
C LEU A 134 -14.56 -25.99 13.01
N PHE A 135 -15.59 -25.32 12.46
CA PHE A 135 -16.63 -25.92 11.66
C PHE A 135 -16.02 -26.83 10.57
N GLN A 136 -16.35 -28.13 10.63
CA GLN A 136 -15.62 -29.14 9.87
C GLN A 136 -16.02 -29.20 8.38
N ASN A 137 -17.26 -28.82 8.03
CA ASN A 137 -17.71 -28.86 6.63
C ASN A 137 -17.22 -27.62 5.86
N ARG A 138 -15.99 -27.71 5.35
CA ARG A 138 -15.36 -26.62 4.56
C ARG A 138 -16.06 -26.32 3.23
N LEU A 139 -16.95 -27.20 2.76
CA LEU A 139 -17.73 -27.01 1.52
C LEU A 139 -19.08 -26.33 1.78
N ASP A 140 -19.46 -26.11 3.03
CA ASP A 140 -20.65 -25.37 3.37
C ASP A 140 -20.45 -23.86 3.06
N PRO A 141 -21.22 -23.27 2.13
CA PRO A 141 -21.05 -21.86 1.79
C PRO A 141 -21.29 -20.91 2.98
N ARG A 142 -22.06 -21.35 3.98
CA ARG A 142 -22.30 -20.57 5.20
C ARG A 142 -21.05 -20.35 6.02
N MET A 143 -20.04 -21.23 5.89
CA MET A 143 -18.75 -21.03 6.57
C MET A 143 -18.12 -19.70 6.16
N ARG A 144 -18.03 -19.43 4.86
CA ARG A 144 -17.47 -18.15 4.38
C ARG A 144 -18.37 -16.97 4.75
N MET A 145 -19.68 -17.13 4.61
CA MET A 145 -20.65 -16.09 5.00
C MET A 145 -20.55 -15.75 6.50
N ALA A 146 -20.38 -16.76 7.36
CA ALA A 146 -20.24 -16.55 8.81
C ALA A 146 -18.93 -15.82 9.17
N VAL A 147 -17.83 -16.13 8.47
CA VAL A 147 -16.56 -15.38 8.63
C VAL A 147 -16.75 -13.92 8.21
N ASP A 148 -17.34 -13.67 7.03
CA ASP A 148 -17.58 -12.30 6.56
C ASP A 148 -18.52 -11.52 7.50
N LEU A 149 -19.54 -12.21 8.03
CA LEU A 149 -20.50 -11.64 8.98
C LEU A 149 -19.82 -11.31 10.31
N TYR A 150 -19.00 -12.22 10.84
CA TYR A 150 -18.18 -11.99 12.04
C TYR A 150 -17.26 -10.78 11.86
N ASN A 151 -16.50 -10.75 10.76
CA ASN A 151 -15.55 -9.67 10.46
C ASN A 151 -16.27 -8.32 10.35
N ARG A 152 -17.41 -8.28 9.64
CA ARG A 152 -18.20 -7.05 9.46
C ARG A 152 -18.84 -6.58 10.76
N ALA A 153 -19.50 -7.48 11.48
CA ALA A 153 -20.18 -7.14 12.72
C ALA A 153 -19.19 -6.65 13.80
N LEU A 154 -18.01 -7.28 13.91
CA LEU A 154 -16.94 -6.82 14.81
C LEU A 154 -16.42 -5.43 14.41
N SER A 155 -16.25 -5.18 13.12
CA SER A 155 -15.86 -3.86 12.62
C SER A 155 -16.89 -2.79 13.00
N ASP A 156 -18.18 -3.05 12.79
CA ASP A 156 -19.27 -2.12 13.09
C ASP A 156 -19.41 -1.89 14.60
N ALA A 157 -19.21 -2.93 15.42
CA ALA A 157 -19.19 -2.82 16.88
C ALA A 157 -18.03 -1.95 17.38
N LEU A 158 -16.82 -2.15 16.84
CA LEU A 158 -15.64 -1.34 17.19
C LEU A 158 -15.81 0.13 16.81
N VAL A 159 -16.41 0.41 15.65
CA VAL A 159 -16.74 1.78 15.25
C VAL A 159 -17.76 2.41 16.18
N ALA A 160 -18.82 1.67 16.51
CA ALA A 160 -19.86 2.14 17.44
C ALA A 160 -19.34 2.38 18.87
N ALA A 161 -18.35 1.58 19.30
CA ALA A 161 -17.66 1.76 20.59
C ALA A 161 -16.75 3.01 20.61
N GLY A 162 -16.34 3.52 19.45
CA GLY A 162 -15.32 4.56 19.34
C GLY A 162 -13.90 4.05 19.61
N GLY A 163 -13.65 2.75 19.39
CA GLY A 163 -12.33 2.13 19.48
C GLY A 163 -12.27 0.86 20.34
N ALA A 164 -11.14 0.16 20.25
CA ALA A 164 -10.91 -1.12 20.92
C ALA A 164 -11.02 -1.05 22.45
N GLU A 165 -10.47 0.02 23.04
CA GLU A 165 -10.46 0.24 24.50
C GLU A 165 -11.87 0.39 25.10
N ASN A 166 -12.86 0.71 24.28
CA ASN A 166 -14.24 0.95 24.68
C ASN A 166 -15.19 -0.19 24.30
N LEU A 167 -14.73 -1.24 23.64
CA LEU A 167 -15.59 -2.32 23.14
C LEU A 167 -16.38 -2.99 24.29
N SER A 168 -15.79 -3.09 25.47
CA SER A 168 -16.46 -3.62 26.67
C SER A 168 -17.69 -2.82 27.12
N ARG A 169 -17.86 -1.58 26.64
CA ARG A 169 -19.05 -0.75 26.91
C ARG A 169 -20.26 -1.16 26.05
N ILE A 170 -20.03 -1.89 24.96
CA ILE A 170 -21.11 -2.43 24.14
C ILE A 170 -21.52 -3.76 24.77
N GLY A 171 -22.68 -3.79 25.41
CA GLY A 171 -23.25 -5.01 25.95
C GLY A 171 -23.81 -5.92 24.87
N LEU A 172 -24.48 -6.99 25.34
CA LEU A 172 -25.34 -7.85 24.53
C LEU A 172 -26.81 -7.52 24.76
N PRO A 173 -27.73 -7.89 23.86
CA PRO A 173 -29.15 -7.87 24.16
C PRO A 173 -29.43 -8.63 25.47
N SER A 174 -30.29 -8.08 26.31
CA SER A 174 -30.48 -8.57 27.71
C SER A 174 -30.83 -10.06 27.84
N TYR A 175 -31.43 -10.64 26.80
CA TYR A 175 -31.78 -12.07 26.79
C TYR A 175 -30.56 -12.99 26.60
N MET A 176 -29.45 -12.47 26.07
CA MET A 176 -28.21 -13.23 25.84
C MET A 176 -27.32 -13.28 27.10
N GLY A 177 -27.44 -12.33 28.02
CA GLY A 177 -26.61 -12.25 29.20
C GLY A 177 -25.52 -11.19 29.14
N GLN A 178 -24.38 -11.46 29.81
CA GLN A 178 -23.28 -10.50 29.92
C GLN A 178 -22.05 -10.96 29.14
N LEU A 179 -21.40 -10.00 28.49
CA LEU A 179 -20.14 -10.18 27.77
C LEU A 179 -19.04 -9.41 28.50
N ASP A 180 -18.04 -10.13 28.99
CA ASP A 180 -16.82 -9.57 29.55
C ASP A 180 -15.75 -9.56 28.43
N VAL A 181 -15.24 -8.38 28.07
CA VAL A 181 -14.23 -8.20 27.04
C VAL A 181 -12.95 -7.67 27.66
N SER A 182 -11.92 -8.47 27.69
CA SER A 182 -10.57 -8.04 28.04
C SER A 182 -9.83 -7.55 26.81
N PHE A 183 -9.02 -6.50 26.97
CA PHE A 183 -8.13 -5.97 25.93
C PHE A 183 -6.82 -5.51 26.58
N ASP A 184 -5.69 -5.84 25.96
CA ASP A 184 -4.38 -5.39 26.38
C ASP A 184 -3.99 -4.09 25.65
N PRO A 185 -4.01 -2.91 26.33
CA PRO A 185 -3.65 -1.64 25.72
C PRO A 185 -2.20 -1.58 25.21
N ALA A 186 -1.30 -2.44 25.72
CA ALA A 186 0.08 -2.52 25.24
C ALA A 186 0.14 -2.92 23.75
N LYS A 187 -0.86 -3.66 23.25
CA LYS A 187 -0.98 -4.01 21.83
C LYS A 187 -1.22 -2.80 20.89
N LEU A 188 -1.62 -1.65 21.45
CA LEU A 188 -1.72 -0.39 20.70
C LEU A 188 -0.35 0.28 20.46
N HIS A 189 0.73 -0.30 20.96
CA HIS A 189 2.09 0.18 20.76
C HIS A 189 2.84 -0.73 19.80
N TRP A 190 3.44 -0.13 18.77
CA TRP A 190 4.21 -0.84 17.76
C TRP A 190 5.47 -0.06 17.39
N ALA A 191 6.63 -0.67 17.62
CA ALA A 191 7.95 -0.12 17.24
C ALA A 191 8.15 1.35 17.70
N GLY A 192 7.78 1.67 18.96
CA GLY A 192 7.88 3.02 19.53
C GLY A 192 6.83 4.01 19.05
N ARG A 193 5.75 3.51 18.43
CA ARG A 193 4.63 4.32 17.93
C ARG A 193 3.32 3.84 18.51
N ARG A 194 2.40 4.76 18.70
CA ARG A 194 1.02 4.47 19.13
C ARG A 194 0.12 4.33 17.91
N LEU A 195 -0.67 3.26 17.89
CA LEU A 195 -1.72 3.02 16.89
C LEU A 195 -2.97 3.80 17.28
N THR A 196 -3.47 4.60 16.36
CA THR A 196 -4.64 5.49 16.56
C THR A 196 -5.43 5.59 15.26
N ASP A 197 -6.55 6.32 15.27
CA ASP A 197 -7.35 6.64 14.09
C ASP A 197 -7.58 5.39 13.21
N PHE A 198 -8.33 4.46 13.81
CA PHE A 198 -8.67 3.18 13.18
C PHE A 198 -9.78 3.36 12.16
N VAL A 199 -9.46 3.24 10.87
CA VAL A 199 -10.42 3.35 9.78
C VAL A 199 -10.76 1.95 9.25
N PRO A 200 -12.05 1.53 9.25
CA PRO A 200 -12.44 0.23 8.73
C PRO A 200 -12.08 0.10 7.25
N ALA A 201 -11.22 -0.85 6.91
CA ALA A 201 -10.72 -1.03 5.55
C ALA A 201 -11.85 -1.46 4.57
N ASN A 202 -12.85 -2.19 5.07
CA ASN A 202 -14.02 -2.62 4.30
C ASN A 202 -14.92 -1.46 3.84
N ASN A 203 -14.82 -0.28 4.45
CA ASN A 203 -15.61 0.91 4.11
C ASN A 203 -14.88 1.84 3.13
N LEU A 204 -13.67 1.47 2.69
CA LEU A 204 -12.86 2.28 1.78
C LEU A 204 -12.98 1.78 0.34
N GLU A 205 -13.22 2.69 -0.59
CA GLU A 205 -13.03 2.50 -2.01
C GLU A 205 -11.60 2.87 -2.38
N VAL A 206 -10.80 1.91 -2.80
CA VAL A 206 -9.42 2.15 -3.26
C VAL A 206 -9.46 2.63 -4.71
N ARG A 207 -8.89 3.81 -4.97
CA ARG A 207 -8.81 4.41 -6.31
C ARG A 207 -7.36 4.67 -6.69
N GLY A 208 -7.06 4.64 -7.99
CA GLY A 208 -5.74 4.95 -8.52
C GLY A 208 -4.71 3.82 -8.46
N LEU A 209 -5.02 2.70 -7.82
CA LEU A 209 -4.26 1.46 -7.88
C LEU A 209 -4.95 0.46 -8.81
N ARG A 210 -4.16 -0.32 -9.57
CA ARG A 210 -4.71 -1.34 -10.50
C ARG A 210 -5.36 -2.48 -9.76
N ASN A 211 -4.72 -2.95 -8.67
CA ASN A 211 -5.17 -4.07 -7.87
C ASN A 211 -5.46 -3.63 -6.44
N ARG A 212 -6.52 -4.21 -5.88
CA ARG A 212 -6.83 -4.12 -4.46
C ARG A 212 -6.47 -5.45 -3.80
N TYR A 213 -5.50 -5.43 -2.90
CA TYR A 213 -5.07 -6.60 -2.17
C TYR A 213 -5.79 -6.68 -0.83
N ARG A 214 -6.70 -7.65 -0.76
CA ARG A 214 -7.34 -8.11 0.46
C ARG A 214 -6.92 -9.55 0.69
N ARG A 215 -6.25 -9.82 1.80
CA ARG A 215 -6.00 -11.19 2.23
C ARG A 215 -7.25 -11.69 2.94
N PRO A 216 -7.96 -12.70 2.39
CA PRO A 216 -9.13 -13.26 3.05
C PRO A 216 -8.71 -14.02 4.31
N GLY A 217 -9.46 -13.84 5.39
CA GLY A 217 -9.18 -14.45 6.68
C GLY A 217 -10.25 -14.12 7.71
N VAL A 218 -9.91 -14.29 8.98
CA VAL A 218 -10.76 -13.90 10.11
C VAL A 218 -10.24 -12.62 10.74
N GLY A 219 -11.15 -11.82 11.29
CA GLY A 219 -10.86 -10.57 11.97
C GLY A 219 -11.36 -9.34 11.21
N ALA A 220 -11.64 -8.29 11.95
CA ALA A 220 -12.07 -7.01 11.42
C ALA A 220 -10.86 -6.20 10.94
N ALA A 221 -10.72 -6.02 9.62
CA ALA A 221 -9.60 -5.32 9.00
C ALA A 221 -9.75 -3.79 9.10
N PHE A 222 -8.69 -3.12 9.58
CA PHE A 222 -8.59 -1.68 9.71
C PHE A 222 -7.27 -1.15 9.15
N ALA A 223 -7.26 0.14 8.79
CA ALA A 223 -6.06 0.92 8.57
C ALA A 223 -5.84 1.82 9.80
N ALA A 224 -4.75 1.62 10.55
CA ALA A 224 -4.42 2.38 11.74
C ALA A 224 -3.31 3.40 11.45
N SER A 225 -3.42 4.63 11.96
CA SER A 225 -2.30 5.58 12.01
C SER A 225 -1.29 5.12 13.06
N ALA A 226 -0.01 5.15 12.71
CA ALA A 226 1.09 4.89 13.64
C ALA A 226 1.85 6.20 13.92
N ILE A 227 1.51 6.88 15.01
CA ILE A 227 2.10 8.16 15.39
C ILE A 227 3.22 7.97 16.43
N ALA A 228 4.28 8.77 16.33
CA ALA A 228 5.33 8.76 17.36
C ALA A 228 4.76 9.17 18.72
N GLU A 229 5.21 8.53 19.78
CA GLU A 229 4.79 8.90 21.14
C GLU A 229 5.35 10.28 21.51
N THR A 230 4.44 11.20 21.86
CA THR A 230 4.81 12.56 22.27
C THR A 230 5.38 12.52 23.68
N GLY A 231 6.63 12.92 23.85
CA GLY A 231 7.27 13.03 25.17
C GLY A 231 8.76 13.40 25.12
N ASN A 232 9.44 13.08 24.02
CA ASN A 232 10.82 13.47 23.74
C ASN A 232 10.87 14.19 22.40
N GLU A 233 11.86 15.06 22.18
CA GLU A 233 12.15 15.55 20.83
C GLU A 233 12.26 14.35 19.88
N PRO A 234 11.64 14.44 18.65
CA PRO A 234 11.68 13.31 17.71
C PRO A 234 13.12 12.86 17.49
N SER A 235 13.43 11.61 17.74
CA SER A 235 14.75 11.07 17.46
C SER A 235 15.04 11.19 15.96
N VAL A 236 16.32 11.17 15.58
CA VAL A 236 16.72 11.13 14.15
C VAL A 236 16.06 9.93 13.46
N LYS A 237 15.90 8.81 14.17
CA LYS A 237 15.22 7.59 13.68
C LYS A 237 13.74 7.86 13.38
N ASP A 238 13.04 8.59 14.25
CA ASP A 238 11.64 8.96 14.03
C ASP A 238 11.49 9.91 12.84
N ALA A 239 12.45 10.82 12.66
CA ALA A 239 12.48 11.73 11.53
C ALA A 239 12.66 11.02 10.18
N LEU A 240 13.20 9.81 10.15
CA LEU A 240 13.29 8.99 8.94
C LEU A 240 11.98 8.28 8.57
N VAL A 241 11.06 8.08 9.51
CA VAL A 241 9.79 7.39 9.24
C VAL A 241 8.79 8.33 8.56
N ALA A 242 8.02 7.81 7.63
CA ALA A 242 6.97 8.55 6.94
C ALA A 242 5.93 9.11 7.94
N GLU A 243 5.58 10.40 7.79
CA GLU A 243 4.67 11.09 8.72
C GLU A 243 3.25 10.54 8.69
N ARG A 244 2.78 10.07 7.54
CA ARG A 244 1.43 9.53 7.31
C ARG A 244 1.42 8.02 7.23
N LEU A 245 2.15 7.36 8.12
CA LEU A 245 2.20 5.90 8.17
C LEU A 245 0.84 5.33 8.55
N ARG A 246 0.31 4.47 7.68
CA ARG A 246 -0.88 3.64 7.92
C ARG A 246 -0.50 2.16 7.90
N LEU A 247 -0.93 1.45 8.93
CA LEU A 247 -0.69 0.02 9.07
C LEU A 247 -1.97 -0.75 8.80
N PRO A 248 -1.92 -1.79 7.96
CA PRO A 248 -2.99 -2.79 7.91
C PRO A 248 -2.96 -3.61 9.20
N ILE A 249 -4.04 -3.54 9.97
CA ILE A 249 -4.23 -4.30 11.21
C ILE A 249 -5.55 -5.05 11.16
N SER A 250 -5.73 -5.99 12.08
CA SER A 250 -7.00 -6.68 12.27
C SER A 250 -7.29 -6.90 13.74
N PHE A 251 -8.55 -6.68 14.12
CA PHE A 251 -9.05 -7.05 15.45
C PHE A 251 -9.74 -8.41 15.39
N PHE A 252 -9.51 -9.23 16.39
CA PHE A 252 -10.16 -10.53 16.54
C PHE A 252 -10.69 -10.67 17.98
N LEU A 253 -11.98 -10.94 18.12
CA LEU A 253 -12.60 -11.20 19.41
C LEU A 253 -12.69 -12.70 19.65
N ARG A 254 -11.83 -13.22 20.52
CA ARG A 254 -11.84 -14.61 20.93
C ARG A 254 -12.83 -14.81 22.05
N ILE A 255 -13.71 -15.80 21.93
CA ILE A 255 -14.74 -16.11 22.92
C ILE A 255 -14.49 -17.52 23.46
N ASP A 256 -14.38 -17.65 24.78
CA ASP A 256 -14.16 -18.93 25.42
C ASP A 256 -15.46 -19.74 25.47
N ARG A 257 -15.41 -21.02 25.10
CA ARG A 257 -16.56 -21.97 25.07
C ARG A 257 -17.85 -21.33 24.53
N PRO A 258 -17.88 -20.85 23.27
CA PRO A 258 -18.90 -19.93 22.78
C PRO A 258 -20.33 -20.51 22.87
N ARG A 259 -20.51 -21.82 22.68
CA ARG A 259 -21.82 -22.47 22.76
C ARG A 259 -22.26 -22.71 24.20
N GLY A 260 -21.32 -23.05 25.08
CA GLY A 260 -21.55 -23.14 26.54
C GLY A 260 -21.92 -21.79 27.12
N ALA A 261 -21.19 -20.75 26.76
CA ALA A 261 -21.42 -19.38 27.19
C ALA A 261 -22.82 -18.86 26.78
N LEU A 262 -23.34 -19.25 25.62
CA LEU A 262 -24.72 -18.96 25.22
C LEU A 262 -25.76 -19.56 26.19
N ARG A 263 -25.54 -20.79 26.67
CA ARG A 263 -26.43 -21.45 27.66
C ARG A 263 -26.30 -20.85 29.04
N GLU A 264 -25.05 -20.55 29.45
CA GLU A 264 -24.72 -19.98 30.76
C GLU A 264 -25.05 -18.48 30.84
N LYS A 265 -25.29 -17.81 29.73
CA LYS A 265 -25.51 -16.36 29.58
C LYS A 265 -24.37 -15.52 30.17
N ALA A 266 -23.16 -16.04 30.08
CA ALA A 266 -21.95 -15.41 30.58
C ALA A 266 -20.80 -15.71 29.63
N PHE A 267 -20.24 -14.66 29.00
CA PHE A 267 -19.19 -14.77 27.99
C PHE A 267 -17.91 -14.14 28.51
N GLN A 268 -16.85 -14.93 28.55
CA GLN A 268 -15.48 -14.44 28.70
C GLN A 268 -14.87 -14.32 27.34
N SER A 269 -14.32 -13.15 27.04
CA SER A 269 -13.74 -12.88 25.72
C SER A 269 -12.50 -12.02 25.81
N ARG A 270 -11.66 -12.13 24.80
CA ARG A 270 -10.45 -11.33 24.64
C ARG A 270 -10.40 -10.72 23.25
N LEU A 271 -10.30 -9.40 23.19
CA LEU A 271 -10.03 -8.68 21.96
C LEU A 271 -8.52 -8.73 21.69
N GLU A 272 -8.13 -9.27 20.58
CA GLU A 272 -6.75 -9.40 20.12
C GLU A 272 -6.53 -8.44 18.94
N LEU A 273 -5.32 -7.84 18.86
CA LEU A 273 -4.91 -6.99 17.74
C LEU A 273 -3.73 -7.65 17.04
N TYR A 274 -3.85 -7.80 15.73
CA TYR A 274 -2.86 -8.35 14.84
C TYR A 274 -2.38 -7.30 13.85
N ASN A 275 -1.07 -7.28 13.60
CA ASN A 275 -0.41 -6.35 12.70
C ASN A 275 0.19 -7.13 11.52
N SER A 276 -0.17 -6.78 10.29
CA SER A 276 0.29 -7.46 9.07
C SER A 276 1.81 -7.49 8.88
N ARG A 277 2.55 -6.65 9.63
CA ARG A 277 4.02 -6.62 9.60
C ARG A 277 4.67 -7.68 10.47
N GLU A 278 3.90 -8.29 11.38
CA GLU A 278 4.40 -9.23 12.39
C GLU A 278 3.73 -10.59 12.27
N GLU A 279 2.41 -10.61 12.14
CA GLU A 279 1.62 -11.83 12.25
C GLU A 279 0.62 -11.92 11.08
N ASP A 280 0.62 -13.05 10.39
CA ASP A 280 -0.24 -13.32 9.23
C ASP A 280 -1.35 -14.33 9.52
N SER A 281 -1.29 -15.00 10.67
CA SER A 281 -2.24 -16.06 11.06
C SER A 281 -2.51 -16.05 12.55
N ILE A 282 -3.60 -16.68 12.94
CA ILE A 282 -3.99 -16.96 14.33
C ILE A 282 -4.24 -18.44 14.52
N GLU A 283 -4.00 -18.92 15.71
CA GLU A 283 -4.34 -20.29 16.09
C GLU A 283 -5.74 -20.34 16.72
N ILE A 284 -6.60 -21.20 16.17
CA ILE A 284 -7.89 -21.57 16.79
C ILE A 284 -7.89 -23.10 16.95
N GLY A 285 -7.79 -23.56 18.19
CA GLY A 285 -7.57 -24.96 18.50
C GLY A 285 -6.25 -25.47 17.92
N LYS A 286 -6.33 -26.39 16.95
CA LYS A 286 -5.17 -26.96 16.24
C LYS A 286 -5.01 -26.38 14.82
N ALA A 287 -5.86 -25.46 14.43
CA ALA A 287 -5.86 -24.91 13.09
C ALA A 287 -5.20 -23.53 13.09
N GLU A 288 -4.26 -23.36 12.16
CA GLU A 288 -3.70 -22.05 11.82
C GLU A 288 -4.60 -21.41 10.73
N ILE A 289 -5.12 -20.21 11.02
CA ILE A 289 -6.09 -19.51 10.18
C ILE A 289 -5.51 -18.17 9.77
N PRO A 290 -5.60 -17.80 8.47
CA PRO A 290 -5.15 -16.48 8.03
C PRO A 290 -5.97 -15.37 8.71
N VAL A 291 -5.28 -14.30 9.10
CA VAL A 291 -5.90 -13.04 9.52
C VAL A 291 -6.30 -12.24 8.28
N GLU A 292 -7.46 -11.57 8.35
CA GLU A 292 -7.90 -10.69 7.26
C GLU A 292 -7.15 -9.36 7.31
N TYR A 293 -6.52 -8.98 6.18
CA TYR A 293 -5.86 -7.70 6.00
C TYR A 293 -6.21 -7.06 4.67
N GLU A 294 -6.21 -5.74 4.63
CA GLU A 294 -6.32 -4.94 3.41
C GLU A 294 -5.13 -3.99 3.27
N THR A 295 -4.05 -4.47 2.64
CA THR A 295 -2.82 -3.70 2.47
C THR A 295 -3.00 -2.52 1.52
N SER A 296 -3.74 -2.70 0.43
CA SER A 296 -4.04 -1.63 -0.54
C SER A 296 -4.84 -0.49 0.06
N ALA A 297 -5.81 -0.78 0.94
CA ALA A 297 -6.61 0.26 1.59
C ALA A 297 -5.76 1.11 2.54
N ALA A 298 -4.86 0.49 3.31
CA ALA A 298 -3.95 1.22 4.19
C ALA A 298 -2.95 2.09 3.39
N LEU A 299 -2.39 1.57 2.29
CA LEU A 299 -1.51 2.32 1.40
C LEU A 299 -2.24 3.51 0.76
N ALA A 300 -3.43 3.27 0.18
CA ALA A 300 -4.22 4.32 -0.46
C ALA A 300 -4.60 5.43 0.53
N LEU A 301 -5.01 5.07 1.75
CA LEU A 301 -5.34 6.03 2.80
C LEU A 301 -4.11 6.85 3.25
N ALA A 302 -2.92 6.26 3.28
CA ALA A 302 -1.68 6.98 3.58
C ALA A 302 -1.33 8.01 2.48
N LEU A 303 -1.64 7.69 1.23
CA LEU A 303 -1.37 8.53 0.06
C LEU A 303 -2.49 9.55 -0.22
N ASP A 304 -3.70 9.35 0.30
CA ASP A 304 -4.85 10.24 0.07
C ASP A 304 -4.58 11.64 0.62
N GLY A 305 -4.70 12.67 -0.25
CA GLY A 305 -4.36 14.06 0.08
C GLY A 305 -2.91 14.27 0.55
N ALA A 306 -1.98 13.37 0.24
CA ALA A 306 -0.58 13.57 0.54
C ALA A 306 0.04 14.59 -0.44
N PRO A 307 0.84 15.57 0.03
CA PRO A 307 1.43 16.62 -0.82
C PRO A 307 2.44 16.11 -1.85
N ILE A 308 2.79 14.82 -1.82
CA ILE A 308 3.69 14.19 -2.79
C ILE A 308 3.18 14.23 -4.23
N TRP A 309 1.86 14.27 -4.43
CA TRP A 309 1.25 14.43 -5.76
C TRP A 309 1.43 15.83 -6.31
N ASP A 310 1.37 16.85 -5.45
CA ASP A 310 1.57 18.25 -5.82
C ASP A 310 3.05 18.54 -6.15
N THR A 311 3.97 17.78 -5.57
CA THR A 311 5.43 17.96 -5.76
C THR A 311 5.94 17.37 -7.09
N GLU A 312 5.20 16.53 -7.79
CA GLU A 312 5.62 15.95 -9.08
C GLU A 312 5.96 17.04 -10.11
N ILE A 313 5.05 17.96 -10.33
CA ILE A 313 5.21 19.06 -11.28
C ILE A 313 5.82 20.28 -10.59
N ALA A 314 5.42 20.55 -9.34
CA ALA A 314 5.92 21.68 -8.57
C ALA A 314 7.41 21.53 -8.23
N GLY A 315 7.88 20.36 -7.84
CA GLY A 315 9.29 20.08 -7.54
C GLY A 315 10.21 20.18 -8.76
N PHE A 316 9.66 19.91 -9.95
CA PHE A 316 10.37 20.15 -11.21
C PHE A 316 10.36 21.63 -11.61
N ARG A 317 9.25 22.35 -11.39
CA ARG A 317 9.12 23.80 -11.68
C ARG A 317 9.70 24.70 -10.61
N ASN A 318 9.67 24.27 -9.36
CA ASN A 318 10.17 25.01 -8.22
C ASN A 318 11.01 24.06 -7.32
N PRO A 319 12.34 24.06 -7.47
CA PRO A 319 13.24 23.26 -6.64
C PRO A 319 13.06 23.48 -5.13
N ARG A 320 12.48 24.62 -4.72
CA ARG A 320 12.15 24.91 -3.31
C ARG A 320 10.97 24.12 -2.76
N ALA A 321 10.16 23.50 -3.63
CA ALA A 321 9.09 22.59 -3.20
C ALA A 321 9.62 21.24 -2.71
N VAL A 322 10.88 20.92 -3.00
CA VAL A 322 11.59 19.73 -2.50
C VAL A 322 12.74 20.23 -1.62
N PRO A 323 13.02 19.61 -0.47
CA PRO A 323 14.14 20.00 0.37
C PRO A 323 15.44 20.01 -0.45
N GLU A 324 16.18 21.13 -0.43
CA GLU A 324 17.46 21.26 -1.15
C GLU A 324 18.46 20.15 -0.81
N LYS A 325 18.37 19.62 0.40
CA LYS A 325 19.26 18.55 0.92
C LYS A 325 18.74 17.14 0.60
N GLY A 326 17.71 17.01 -0.24
CA GLY A 326 17.04 15.73 -0.41
C GLY A 326 16.34 15.25 0.87
N LEU A 327 15.66 14.12 0.79
CA LEU A 327 14.95 13.53 1.91
C LEU A 327 14.85 12.02 1.74
N LEU A 328 15.29 11.27 2.75
CA LEU A 328 15.07 9.82 2.85
C LEU A 328 13.94 9.56 3.83
N ARG A 329 12.95 8.75 3.42
CA ARG A 329 11.83 8.33 4.26
C ARG A 329 11.65 6.82 4.21
N MET A 330 11.46 6.21 5.37
CA MET A 330 11.12 4.80 5.52
C MET A 330 9.61 4.64 5.60
N TRP A 331 9.06 3.61 4.95
CA TRP A 331 7.63 3.25 5.01
C TRP A 331 7.22 2.64 6.36
N GLY A 332 8.04 2.71 7.35
CA GLY A 332 7.83 2.24 8.71
C GLY A 332 9.14 2.25 9.49
N PRO A 333 9.11 2.11 10.81
CA PRO A 333 10.30 1.98 11.62
C PRO A 333 11.13 0.78 11.17
N HIS A 334 12.45 0.96 11.12
CA HIS A 334 13.37 -0.13 10.83
C HIS A 334 13.26 -1.25 11.87
N ARG A 335 13.37 -2.49 11.41
CA ARG A 335 13.38 -3.70 12.24
C ARG A 335 14.63 -4.53 11.95
N TYR A 336 15.28 -4.96 12.99
CA TYR A 336 16.52 -5.75 12.92
C TYR A 336 16.38 -6.94 11.95
N GLY A 337 17.36 -7.12 11.08
CA GLY A 337 17.40 -8.18 10.08
C GLY A 337 16.58 -7.92 8.81
N ARG A 338 15.83 -6.83 8.74
CA ARG A 338 15.07 -6.46 7.52
C ARG A 338 15.98 -5.76 6.52
N VAL A 339 15.84 -6.14 5.26
CA VAL A 339 16.64 -5.60 4.16
C VAL A 339 15.95 -4.36 3.57
N PRO A 340 16.61 -3.18 3.57
CA PRO A 340 16.07 -2.00 2.94
C PRO A 340 16.05 -2.13 1.41
N VAL A 341 14.90 -1.84 0.81
CA VAL A 341 14.70 -1.61 -0.62
C VAL A 341 14.47 -0.12 -0.81
N VAL A 342 15.46 0.56 -1.39
CA VAL A 342 15.42 2.02 -1.57
C VAL A 342 14.99 2.36 -2.97
N PHE A 343 13.88 3.11 -3.10
CA PHE A 343 13.33 3.56 -4.36
C PHE A 343 13.81 4.98 -4.68
N ILE A 344 14.42 5.16 -5.86
CA ILE A 344 14.97 6.42 -6.34
C ILE A 344 14.27 6.79 -7.65
N HIS A 345 13.46 7.87 -7.62
CA HIS A 345 12.68 8.31 -8.78
C HIS A 345 13.51 9.03 -9.84
N GLY A 346 12.97 9.19 -11.05
CA GLY A 346 13.60 9.87 -12.18
C GLY A 346 13.33 11.38 -12.22
N THR A 347 13.79 12.00 -13.33
CA THR A 347 13.58 13.43 -13.64
C THR A 347 12.10 13.76 -13.71
N ALA A 348 11.68 14.90 -13.15
CA ALA A 348 10.30 15.38 -13.16
C ALA A 348 9.29 14.32 -12.67
N SER A 349 9.67 13.58 -11.65
CA SER A 349 8.92 12.48 -11.05
C SER A 349 8.93 12.60 -9.53
N SER A 350 8.15 11.77 -8.86
CA SER A 350 8.07 11.72 -7.40
C SER A 350 8.03 10.28 -6.89
N VAL A 351 8.11 10.13 -5.58
CA VAL A 351 7.97 8.83 -4.91
C VAL A 351 6.60 8.19 -5.12
N ALA A 352 5.57 8.98 -5.45
CA ALA A 352 4.22 8.50 -5.74
C ALA A 352 4.18 7.51 -6.93
N ARG A 353 5.13 7.63 -7.88
CA ARG A 353 5.24 6.71 -9.03
C ARG A 353 5.60 5.27 -8.65
N TRP A 354 6.02 5.04 -7.40
CA TRP A 354 6.30 3.72 -6.87
C TRP A 354 5.10 3.05 -6.20
N ALA A 355 3.95 3.76 -6.08
CA ALA A 355 2.79 3.26 -5.35
C ALA A 355 2.28 1.90 -5.85
N GLU A 356 2.22 1.69 -7.20
CA GLU A 356 1.84 0.40 -7.78
C GLU A 356 2.81 -0.71 -7.39
N MET A 357 4.13 -0.48 -7.56
CA MET A 357 5.14 -1.47 -7.21
C MET A 357 5.11 -1.80 -5.72
N VAL A 358 4.97 -0.80 -4.85
CA VAL A 358 4.86 -1.00 -3.41
C VAL A 358 3.61 -1.79 -3.06
N ASN A 359 2.46 -1.48 -3.68
CA ASN A 359 1.21 -2.20 -3.49
C ASN A 359 1.35 -3.70 -3.81
N GLU A 360 1.99 -4.02 -4.93
CA GLU A 360 2.23 -5.40 -5.36
C GLU A 360 3.22 -6.13 -4.43
N LEU A 361 4.35 -5.49 -4.13
CA LEU A 361 5.39 -6.09 -3.28
C LEU A 361 4.93 -6.26 -1.82
N ASP A 362 4.22 -5.27 -1.26
CA ASP A 362 3.73 -5.33 0.13
C ASP A 362 2.59 -6.34 0.31
N SER A 363 1.92 -6.73 -0.78
CA SER A 363 0.89 -7.76 -0.75
C SER A 363 1.46 -9.16 -0.51
N ASP A 364 2.71 -9.44 -0.92
CA ASP A 364 3.38 -10.73 -0.72
C ASP A 364 3.95 -10.83 0.70
N PRO A 365 3.45 -11.74 1.55
CA PRO A 365 3.94 -11.92 2.92
C PRO A 365 5.45 -12.19 3.00
N ARG A 366 6.02 -12.93 2.04
CA ARG A 366 7.45 -13.27 2.00
C ARG A 366 8.31 -12.02 1.81
N ILE A 367 7.85 -11.08 0.95
CA ILE A 367 8.54 -9.80 0.76
C ILE A 367 8.34 -8.93 2.00
N ARG A 368 7.10 -8.78 2.46
CA ARG A 368 6.76 -7.95 3.62
C ARG A 368 7.46 -8.39 4.91
N GLN A 369 7.77 -9.68 5.05
CA GLN A 369 8.47 -10.23 6.22
C GLN A 369 9.99 -10.04 6.19
N HIS A 370 10.62 -9.86 5.02
CA HIS A 370 12.07 -9.81 4.87
C HIS A 370 12.60 -8.45 4.44
N TYR A 371 11.77 -7.65 3.80
CA TYR A 371 12.16 -6.35 3.26
C TYR A 371 11.40 -5.22 3.94
N GLU A 372 11.97 -4.01 3.83
CA GLU A 372 11.33 -2.76 4.19
C GLU A 372 11.58 -1.73 3.09
N PHE A 373 10.62 -0.82 2.87
CA PHE A 373 10.66 0.10 1.74
C PHE A 373 11.06 1.49 2.20
N TRP A 374 12.09 2.03 1.54
CA TRP A 374 12.61 3.38 1.75
C TRP A 374 12.47 4.18 0.47
N PHE A 375 12.28 5.49 0.58
CA PHE A 375 12.06 6.37 -0.54
C PHE A 375 12.97 7.57 -0.46
N PHE A 376 13.72 7.82 -1.53
CA PHE A 376 14.59 8.98 -1.63
C PHE A 376 13.97 10.02 -2.56
N THR A 377 13.72 11.23 -2.02
CA THR A 377 13.24 12.41 -2.74
C THR A 377 14.35 13.42 -2.86
N TYR A 378 14.55 13.97 -4.04
CA TYR A 378 15.61 14.92 -4.31
C TYR A 378 15.21 15.94 -5.40
N PRO A 379 15.85 17.13 -5.47
CA PRO A 379 15.60 18.11 -6.52
C PRO A 379 16.18 17.61 -7.87
N THR A 380 15.33 17.06 -8.70
CA THR A 380 15.73 16.35 -9.94
C THR A 380 16.36 17.25 -11.02
N GLY A 381 16.27 18.58 -10.89
CA GLY A 381 16.94 19.52 -11.78
C GLY A 381 18.42 19.78 -11.41
N SER A 382 18.87 19.33 -10.26
CA SER A 382 20.27 19.50 -9.80
C SER A 382 21.23 18.61 -10.59
N PRO A 383 22.53 18.96 -10.66
CA PRO A 383 23.56 18.09 -11.24
C PRO A 383 23.51 16.68 -10.64
N ILE A 384 23.69 15.66 -11.50
CA ILE A 384 23.53 14.25 -11.07
C ILE A 384 24.52 13.86 -9.97
N LEU A 385 25.77 14.32 -10.07
CA LEU A 385 26.81 14.05 -9.05
C LEU A 385 26.44 14.65 -7.69
N TYR A 386 25.87 15.86 -7.66
CA TYR A 386 25.35 16.47 -6.43
C TYR A 386 24.19 15.69 -5.84
N SER A 387 23.24 15.25 -6.69
CA SER A 387 22.12 14.42 -6.22
C SER A 387 22.57 13.05 -5.71
N ALA A 388 23.61 12.50 -6.30
CA ALA A 388 24.23 11.24 -5.86
C ALA A 388 24.96 11.41 -4.51
N ASP A 389 25.66 12.54 -4.29
CA ASP A 389 26.25 12.85 -2.99
C ASP A 389 25.17 12.97 -1.90
N LEU A 390 24.06 13.65 -2.18
CA LEU A 390 22.91 13.71 -1.26
C LEU A 390 22.40 12.31 -0.90
N LEU A 391 22.23 11.43 -1.88
CA LEU A 391 21.79 10.05 -1.64
C LEU A 391 22.79 9.30 -0.76
N ARG A 392 24.08 9.42 -1.06
CA ARG A 392 25.19 8.80 -0.29
C ARG A 392 25.18 9.24 1.17
N VAL A 393 25.06 10.55 1.39
CA VAL A 393 24.99 11.14 2.74
C VAL A 393 23.78 10.62 3.51
N TRP A 394 22.60 10.56 2.88
CA TRP A 394 21.40 10.08 3.54
C TRP A 394 21.46 8.59 3.86
N LEU A 395 21.94 7.75 2.93
CA LEU A 395 22.08 6.31 3.17
C LEU A 395 23.10 6.02 4.28
N GLY A 396 24.26 6.68 4.23
CA GLY A 396 25.29 6.53 5.25
C GLY A 396 24.81 6.97 6.63
N ARG A 397 24.11 8.12 6.70
CA ARG A 397 23.49 8.59 7.93
C ARG A 397 22.43 7.64 8.47
N ALA A 398 21.54 7.15 7.62
CA ALA A 398 20.48 6.22 8.03
C ALA A 398 21.08 4.93 8.61
N VAL A 399 22.05 4.31 7.92
CA VAL A 399 22.72 3.10 8.40
C VAL A 399 23.45 3.39 9.73
N GLY A 400 24.19 4.49 9.83
CA GLY A 400 24.92 4.84 11.06
C GLY A 400 24.01 5.11 12.26
N GLU A 401 22.84 5.71 12.05
CA GLU A 401 21.86 5.99 13.12
C GLU A 401 21.07 4.73 13.52
N LEU A 402 20.71 3.88 12.55
CA LEU A 402 19.92 2.67 12.81
C LEU A 402 20.76 1.56 13.44
N ASP A 403 22.00 1.41 12.98
CA ASP A 403 22.95 0.39 13.44
C ASP A 403 24.35 0.97 13.71
N PRO A 404 24.55 1.73 14.79
CA PRO A 404 25.85 2.31 15.12
C PRO A 404 26.95 1.28 15.36
N GLN A 405 26.60 0.03 15.61
CA GLN A 405 27.55 -1.06 15.88
C GLN A 405 27.85 -1.93 14.65
N GLY A 406 27.15 -1.73 13.54
CA GLY A 406 27.34 -2.51 12.32
C GLY A 406 26.93 -3.99 12.45
N LYS A 407 25.98 -4.31 13.32
CA LYS A 407 25.58 -5.69 13.65
C LYS A 407 24.32 -6.16 12.93
N ASP A 408 23.55 -5.24 12.32
CA ASP A 408 22.33 -5.60 11.62
C ASP A 408 22.63 -6.20 10.25
N PRO A 409 22.38 -7.50 10.04
CA PRO A 409 22.67 -8.15 8.77
C PRO A 409 21.79 -7.62 7.62
N GLY A 410 20.57 -7.16 7.91
CA GLY A 410 19.65 -6.63 6.90
C GLY A 410 20.15 -5.31 6.31
N LEU A 411 20.64 -4.40 7.14
CA LEU A 411 21.19 -3.13 6.68
C LEU A 411 22.44 -3.30 5.81
N GLN A 412 23.16 -4.42 5.96
CA GLN A 412 24.35 -4.75 5.14
C GLN A 412 24.00 -5.41 3.79
N GLN A 413 22.71 -5.58 3.47
CA GLN A 413 22.21 -6.23 2.26
C GLN A 413 21.32 -5.33 1.39
N MET A 414 21.42 -4.01 1.54
CA MET A 414 20.58 -3.00 0.91
C MET A 414 20.41 -3.20 -0.59
N VAL A 415 19.18 -3.03 -1.08
CA VAL A 415 18.79 -3.06 -2.49
C VAL A 415 18.45 -1.65 -2.93
N LEU A 416 19.02 -1.16 -4.03
CA LEU A 416 18.65 0.11 -4.65
C LEU A 416 17.86 -0.14 -5.92
N ILE A 417 16.73 0.54 -6.11
CA ILE A 417 15.92 0.48 -7.33
C ILE A 417 15.80 1.89 -7.88
N GLY A 418 16.39 2.12 -9.06
CA GLY A 418 16.40 3.43 -9.69
C GLY A 418 15.66 3.45 -11.02
N HIS A 419 14.73 4.41 -11.18
CA HIS A 419 14.07 4.68 -12.45
C HIS A 419 14.73 5.85 -13.15
N SER A 420 15.03 5.70 -14.45
CA SER A 420 15.57 6.79 -15.28
C SER A 420 16.82 7.42 -14.66
N GLN A 421 16.85 8.73 -14.41
CA GLN A 421 17.94 9.43 -13.68
C GLN A 421 18.26 8.77 -12.34
N GLY A 422 17.25 8.26 -11.62
CA GLY A 422 17.46 7.56 -10.35
C GLY A 422 18.36 6.34 -10.47
N GLY A 423 18.36 5.66 -11.62
CA GLY A 423 19.27 4.57 -11.91
C GLY A 423 20.73 5.02 -12.03
N LEU A 424 20.99 6.22 -12.56
CA LEU A 424 22.34 6.80 -12.60
C LEU A 424 22.84 7.10 -11.18
N LEU A 425 21.96 7.56 -10.29
CA LEU A 425 22.30 7.72 -8.87
C LEU A 425 22.63 6.36 -8.23
N CYS A 426 21.85 5.32 -8.51
CA CYS A 426 22.16 3.96 -8.04
C CYS A 426 23.53 3.48 -8.51
N LYS A 427 23.88 3.69 -9.79
CA LYS A 427 25.19 3.30 -10.33
C LYS A 427 26.32 3.99 -9.60
N LEU A 428 26.19 5.29 -9.30
CA LEU A 428 27.18 6.05 -8.52
C LEU A 428 27.36 5.55 -7.08
N MET A 429 26.39 4.80 -6.52
CA MET A 429 26.53 4.18 -5.19
C MET A 429 27.37 2.90 -5.22
N VAL A 430 27.60 2.31 -6.39
CA VAL A 430 28.22 0.98 -6.54
C VAL A 430 29.41 0.96 -7.50
N THR A 431 29.97 2.13 -7.81
CA THR A 431 31.15 2.28 -8.68
C THR A 431 32.28 3.00 -7.95
N ASP A 432 33.53 2.76 -8.36
CA ASP A 432 34.69 3.55 -7.97
C ASP A 432 35.08 4.45 -9.14
N SER A 433 34.99 5.77 -8.96
CA SER A 433 35.33 6.72 -10.03
C SER A 433 36.85 6.97 -10.12
N GLY A 434 37.61 6.68 -9.09
CA GLY A 434 38.99 7.18 -9.03
C GLY A 434 39.02 8.69 -9.25
N THR A 435 39.86 9.14 -10.19
CA THR A 435 39.98 10.56 -10.59
C THR A 435 39.18 10.94 -11.83
N ARG A 436 38.53 9.98 -12.49
CA ARG A 436 37.97 10.14 -13.87
C ARG A 436 36.98 11.29 -14.03
N PHE A 437 36.15 11.60 -13.04
CA PHE A 437 35.28 12.77 -13.10
C PHE A 437 36.04 14.09 -12.96
N TRP A 438 37.09 14.10 -12.16
CA TRP A 438 37.99 15.26 -12.02
C TRP A 438 38.80 15.50 -13.29
N ASP A 439 39.32 14.44 -13.91
CA ASP A 439 40.12 14.51 -15.14
C ASP A 439 39.35 15.12 -16.33
N ASN A 440 38.00 15.06 -16.30
CA ASN A 440 37.14 15.78 -17.26
C ASN A 440 37.11 17.30 -17.05
N ILE A 441 37.53 17.77 -15.89
CA ILE A 441 37.45 19.20 -15.49
C ILE A 441 38.82 19.87 -15.55
N SER A 442 39.89 19.14 -15.26
CA SER A 442 41.24 19.67 -15.07
C SER A 442 42.33 18.66 -15.38
N GLU A 443 43.40 19.14 -16.03
CA GLU A 443 44.65 18.40 -16.17
C GLU A 443 45.54 18.47 -14.90
N THR A 444 45.27 19.47 -14.02
CA THR A 444 45.96 19.62 -12.75
C THR A 444 45.43 18.60 -11.74
N PRO A 445 46.31 17.82 -11.07
CA PRO A 445 45.88 16.87 -10.03
C PRO A 445 45.05 17.56 -8.93
N PHE A 446 43.96 16.92 -8.47
CA PHE A 446 43.05 17.52 -7.49
C PHE A 446 43.72 18.08 -6.21
N PRO A 447 44.74 17.43 -5.62
CA PRO A 447 45.47 17.98 -4.47
C PRO A 447 46.17 19.30 -4.75
N GLU A 448 46.60 19.54 -5.99
CA GLU A 448 47.36 20.70 -6.43
C GLU A 448 46.48 21.85 -6.89
N ALA A 449 45.18 21.60 -7.14
CA ALA A 449 44.23 22.61 -7.58
C ALA A 449 44.03 23.69 -6.51
N LYS A 450 44.09 24.96 -6.91
CA LYS A 450 43.91 26.13 -6.02
C LYS A 450 42.45 26.42 -5.75
N LEU A 451 41.83 25.58 -4.92
CA LEU A 451 40.40 25.69 -4.56
C LEU A 451 40.24 26.23 -3.14
N LYS A 452 39.12 26.98 -2.92
CA LYS A 452 38.70 27.32 -1.57
C LYS A 452 38.33 26.05 -0.79
N PRO A 453 38.49 26.03 0.55
CA PRO A 453 38.22 24.83 1.36
C PRO A 453 36.81 24.23 1.11
N GLU A 454 35.76 25.06 1.12
CA GLU A 454 34.39 24.64 0.96
C GLU A 454 34.12 24.04 -0.44
N THR A 455 34.72 24.67 -1.48
CA THR A 455 34.67 24.16 -2.87
C THR A 455 35.39 22.84 -3.03
N ARG A 456 36.56 22.71 -2.36
CA ARG A 456 37.34 21.49 -2.35
C ARG A 456 36.57 20.33 -1.70
N GLU A 457 35.94 20.55 -0.56
CA GLU A 457 35.12 19.54 0.12
C GLU A 457 33.96 19.09 -0.74
N LEU A 458 33.22 20.04 -1.33
CA LEU A 458 32.10 19.75 -2.20
C LEU A 458 32.51 18.90 -3.43
N LEU A 459 33.59 19.30 -4.10
CA LEU A 459 34.10 18.58 -5.27
C LEU A 459 34.67 17.21 -4.89
N ALA A 460 35.36 17.13 -3.75
CA ALA A 460 35.86 15.83 -3.25
C ALA A 460 34.71 14.84 -3.01
N ALA A 461 33.65 15.29 -2.38
CA ALA A 461 32.47 14.46 -2.10
C ALA A 461 31.71 14.04 -3.37
N ALA A 462 31.57 14.95 -4.34
CA ALA A 462 30.78 14.71 -5.54
C ALA A 462 31.56 13.92 -6.63
N LEU A 463 32.88 14.17 -6.81
CA LEU A 463 33.62 13.65 -7.94
C LEU A 463 34.38 12.35 -7.66
N PHE A 464 34.75 12.08 -6.39
CA PHE A 464 35.51 10.91 -5.99
C PHE A 464 34.63 9.90 -5.28
N VAL A 465 33.76 9.26 -6.04
CA VAL A 465 32.79 8.29 -5.49
C VAL A 465 33.43 6.91 -5.29
N LYS A 466 32.98 6.21 -4.25
CA LYS A 466 33.35 4.83 -3.96
C LYS A 466 32.09 3.99 -3.68
N PRO A 467 32.14 2.67 -3.94
CA PRO A 467 31.04 1.79 -3.64
C PRO A 467 30.63 1.86 -2.17
N LEU A 468 29.33 1.93 -1.88
CA LEU A 468 28.81 1.81 -0.53
C LEU A 468 28.86 0.33 -0.12
N PRO A 469 29.54 -0.04 0.98
CA PRO A 469 29.79 -1.44 1.32
C PRO A 469 28.53 -2.23 1.67
N PHE A 470 27.48 -1.56 2.11
CA PHE A 470 26.20 -2.13 2.52
C PHE A 470 25.19 -2.26 1.35
N VAL A 471 25.47 -1.74 0.16
CA VAL A 471 24.65 -1.95 -1.04
C VAL A 471 25.10 -3.23 -1.74
N LYS A 472 24.18 -4.19 -1.91
CA LYS A 472 24.49 -5.51 -2.50
C LYS A 472 23.72 -5.79 -3.79
N THR A 473 22.67 -5.02 -4.08
CA THR A 473 21.90 -5.19 -5.32
C THR A 473 21.49 -3.83 -5.86
N VAL A 474 21.56 -3.70 -7.17
CA VAL A 474 21.00 -2.55 -7.90
C VAL A 474 20.08 -3.03 -9.02
N ILE A 475 18.92 -2.40 -9.14
CA ILE A 475 17.95 -2.66 -10.21
C ILE A 475 17.73 -1.38 -10.99
N PHE A 476 18.12 -1.39 -12.26
CA PHE A 476 17.98 -0.27 -13.16
C PHE A 476 16.70 -0.42 -13.96
N ILE A 477 15.82 0.58 -13.92
CA ILE A 477 14.58 0.60 -14.71
C ILE A 477 14.62 1.80 -15.66
N SER A 478 14.56 1.58 -16.97
CA SER A 478 14.58 2.66 -17.98
C SER A 478 15.77 3.61 -17.83
N THR A 479 16.92 3.13 -17.36
CA THR A 479 18.06 3.99 -16.97
C THR A 479 18.91 4.36 -18.19
N PRO A 480 19.17 5.67 -18.46
CA PRO A 480 19.98 6.11 -19.59
C PRO A 480 21.48 5.97 -19.30
N GLN A 481 22.00 4.74 -19.26
CA GLN A 481 23.41 4.45 -18.93
C GLN A 481 24.42 5.13 -19.85
N ARG A 482 24.02 5.35 -21.13
CA ARG A 482 24.79 6.06 -22.17
C ARG A 482 24.08 7.33 -22.68
N GLY A 483 23.21 7.92 -21.82
CA GLY A 483 22.47 9.13 -22.10
C GLY A 483 21.11 8.93 -22.75
N ALA A 484 20.35 10.01 -22.82
CA ALA A 484 19.00 10.05 -23.40
C ALA A 484 18.98 10.92 -24.65
N PHE A 485 18.46 10.41 -25.76
CA PHE A 485 18.47 11.15 -27.05
C PHE A 485 17.51 12.36 -27.07
N LEU A 486 16.48 12.38 -26.25
CA LEU A 486 15.57 13.53 -26.10
C LEU A 486 16.14 14.67 -25.23
N ALA A 487 17.27 14.48 -24.56
CA ALA A 487 17.92 15.52 -23.77
C ALA A 487 18.24 16.78 -24.59
N GLY A 488 18.51 16.63 -25.90
CA GLY A 488 18.84 17.75 -26.79
C GLY A 488 17.68 18.61 -27.28
N ASN A 489 16.41 18.17 -27.22
CA ASN A 489 15.31 18.85 -27.92
C ASN A 489 14.29 19.55 -27.01
N TRP A 490 13.42 18.84 -26.30
CA TRP A 490 12.38 19.49 -25.51
C TRP A 490 12.75 19.62 -24.02
N LEU A 491 13.50 18.64 -23.48
CA LEU A 491 14.04 18.68 -22.13
C LEU A 491 15.05 19.82 -21.98
N GLY A 492 15.89 20.09 -22.98
CA GLY A 492 16.81 21.23 -22.98
C GLY A 492 16.08 22.58 -22.91
N ARG A 493 14.93 22.74 -23.58
CA ARG A 493 14.10 23.96 -23.48
C ARG A 493 13.37 24.09 -22.15
N LEU A 494 13.08 22.98 -21.49
CA LEU A 494 12.47 22.97 -20.17
C LEU A 494 13.50 23.24 -19.07
N ALA A 495 14.71 22.67 -19.20
CA ALA A 495 15.83 22.85 -18.27
C ALA A 495 16.31 24.29 -18.17
N THR A 496 16.37 25.02 -19.31
CA THR A 496 16.81 26.43 -19.32
C THR A 496 15.86 27.39 -18.60
N ARG A 497 14.62 26.98 -18.30
CA ARG A 497 13.63 27.77 -17.54
C ARG A 497 13.60 27.44 -16.04
N LEU A 498 14.32 26.42 -15.57
CA LEU A 498 14.09 25.80 -14.27
C LEU A 498 15.32 25.70 -13.36
N THR A 499 16.50 26.15 -13.79
CA THR A 499 17.73 26.08 -13.02
C THR A 499 17.85 27.23 -12.02
N GLN A 500 17.32 27.04 -10.82
CA GLN A 500 17.89 27.69 -9.64
C GLN A 500 18.85 26.67 -9.02
N ALA A 501 20.16 26.93 -9.14
CA ALA A 501 21.16 26.10 -8.49
C ALA A 501 20.93 26.10 -6.96
N PRO A 502 21.12 24.97 -6.28
CA PRO A 502 21.12 24.93 -4.83
C PRO A 502 22.08 25.98 -4.25
N GLY A 503 21.70 26.63 -3.13
CA GLY A 503 22.48 27.74 -2.58
C GLY A 503 23.96 27.45 -2.36
N LYS A 504 24.30 26.19 -2.03
CA LYS A 504 25.69 25.70 -1.91
C LYS A 504 26.48 25.69 -3.22
N LEU A 505 25.81 25.67 -4.37
CA LEU A 505 26.43 25.62 -5.70
C LEU A 505 26.58 27.00 -6.33
N LEU A 506 25.96 28.06 -5.78
CA LEU A 506 25.93 29.39 -6.37
C LEU A 506 27.33 30.03 -6.53
N GLY A 507 28.26 29.77 -5.61
CA GLY A 507 29.64 30.27 -5.66
C GLY A 507 30.61 29.41 -6.49
N LEU A 508 30.22 28.17 -6.81
CA LEU A 508 31.11 27.16 -7.42
C LEU A 508 31.69 27.60 -8.78
N PRO A 509 30.91 28.14 -9.73
CA PRO A 509 31.46 28.56 -11.02
C PRO A 509 32.51 29.66 -10.90
N LEU A 510 32.31 30.62 -9.99
CA LEU A 510 33.27 31.70 -9.76
C LEU A 510 34.57 31.16 -9.16
N ASP A 511 34.49 30.25 -8.20
CA ASP A 511 35.65 29.68 -7.55
C ASP A 511 36.45 28.81 -8.53
N LEU A 512 35.79 28.04 -9.41
CA LEU A 512 36.43 27.28 -10.46
C LEU A 512 37.12 28.17 -11.49
N ALA A 513 36.45 29.25 -11.92
CA ALA A 513 37.06 30.22 -12.84
C ALA A 513 38.27 30.93 -12.22
N GLN A 514 38.23 31.31 -10.94
CA GLN A 514 39.37 31.88 -10.21
C GLN A 514 40.52 30.88 -10.03
N ALA A 515 40.24 29.60 -9.95
CA ALA A 515 41.23 28.52 -9.93
C ALA A 515 41.79 28.17 -11.31
N GLY A 516 41.33 28.84 -12.39
CA GLY A 516 41.77 28.54 -13.76
C GLY A 516 41.17 27.26 -14.34
N LEU A 517 40.06 26.78 -13.77
CA LEU A 517 39.40 25.54 -14.16
C LEU A 517 38.18 25.84 -15.05
N ALA A 518 38.10 25.20 -16.18
CA ALA A 518 37.01 25.36 -17.14
C ALA A 518 35.93 24.30 -16.91
N LEU A 519 34.67 24.73 -16.73
CA LEU A 519 33.53 23.81 -16.83
C LEU A 519 33.25 23.49 -18.31
N PRO A 520 33.14 22.23 -18.72
CA PRO A 520 32.79 21.88 -20.10
C PRO A 520 31.45 22.55 -20.49
N GLY A 521 31.45 23.33 -21.55
CA GLY A 521 30.29 24.04 -22.09
C GLY A 521 30.13 25.51 -21.66
N ALA A 522 30.88 26.01 -20.67
CA ALA A 522 30.80 27.42 -20.24
C ALA A 522 32.06 28.26 -20.57
N ALA A 523 33.14 27.63 -20.98
CA ALA A 523 34.47 28.22 -20.99
C ALA A 523 34.80 29.12 -22.19
N ALA A 524 34.13 29.04 -23.30
CA ALA A 524 34.53 29.75 -24.52
C ALA A 524 34.16 31.25 -24.54
N GLU A 525 33.24 31.72 -23.72
CA GLU A 525 32.75 33.11 -23.72
C GLU A 525 33.25 33.99 -22.55
N LEU A 526 34.01 33.40 -21.60
CA LEU A 526 34.47 34.11 -20.38
C LEU A 526 35.69 35.01 -20.61
N VAL A 527 36.31 34.99 -21.77
CA VAL A 527 37.61 35.68 -22.01
C VAL A 527 37.44 37.09 -22.62
N THR A 528 36.25 37.50 -23.03
CA THR A 528 36.05 38.86 -23.60
C THR A 528 35.05 39.70 -22.81
N GLY A 529 35.60 40.46 -21.92
CA GLY A 529 35.16 41.54 -21.05
C GLY A 529 33.81 42.25 -21.28
N GLN A 530 33.31 42.76 -20.15
CA GLN A 530 32.29 43.79 -19.96
C GLN A 530 30.83 43.34 -19.99
N ASP A 531 30.33 42.87 -18.84
CA ASP A 531 29.05 43.24 -18.23
C ASP A 531 28.77 42.31 -17.02
N ASP A 532 28.88 42.78 -15.81
CA ASP A 532 28.65 42.02 -14.56
C ASP A 532 27.28 41.31 -14.51
N ALA A 533 26.25 41.91 -15.07
CA ALA A 533 24.89 41.34 -15.08
C ALA A 533 24.73 40.22 -16.14
N ARG A 534 25.55 40.21 -17.19
CA ARG A 534 25.58 39.16 -18.22
C ARG A 534 26.42 37.98 -17.72
N LEU A 535 27.51 38.30 -17.02
CA LEU A 535 28.36 37.31 -16.35
C LEU A 535 27.59 36.55 -15.26
N GLN A 536 26.83 37.29 -14.40
CA GLN A 536 25.96 36.64 -13.38
C GLN A 536 24.88 35.76 -14.01
N ARG A 537 24.33 36.11 -15.16
CA ARG A 537 23.36 35.26 -15.90
C ARG A 537 23.99 34.08 -16.60
N GLN A 538 25.23 34.15 -17.04
CA GLN A 538 25.98 33.03 -17.62
C GLN A 538 26.58 32.11 -16.56
N MET A 539 27.02 32.68 -15.43
CA MET A 539 27.55 31.93 -14.28
C MET A 539 26.46 31.17 -13.49
N ALA A 540 25.17 31.52 -13.68
CA ALA A 540 24.04 30.77 -13.14
C ALA A 540 23.77 29.42 -13.87
N ARG A 541 24.58 29.04 -14.85
CA ARG A 541 24.42 27.79 -15.61
C ARG A 541 25.43 26.72 -15.20
N LEU A 542 25.25 26.17 -14.01
CA LEU A 542 25.73 24.81 -13.77
C LEU A 542 24.94 23.85 -14.69
N PRO A 543 25.60 22.80 -15.27
CA PRO A 543 24.87 21.83 -16.07
C PRO A 543 23.75 21.22 -15.23
N SER A 544 22.52 21.30 -15.73
CA SER A 544 21.37 20.61 -15.11
C SER A 544 21.52 19.10 -15.24
N SER A 545 20.69 18.36 -14.53
CA SER A 545 20.62 16.89 -14.68
C SER A 545 20.34 16.49 -16.14
N VAL A 546 19.58 17.30 -16.87
CA VAL A 546 19.25 17.06 -18.29
C VAL A 546 20.47 17.25 -19.17
N ASP A 547 21.28 18.27 -18.93
CA ASP A 547 22.55 18.47 -19.65
C ASP A 547 23.51 17.33 -19.38
N ASN A 548 23.56 16.83 -18.15
CA ASN A 548 24.35 15.66 -17.78
C ASN A 548 23.89 14.36 -18.46
N MET A 549 22.62 14.24 -18.84
CA MET A 549 22.10 13.05 -19.55
C MET A 549 22.23 13.15 -21.07
N SER A 550 22.83 14.20 -21.64
CA SER A 550 23.15 14.22 -23.07
C SER A 550 24.14 13.10 -23.40
N PRO A 551 23.92 12.34 -24.50
CA PRO A 551 24.85 11.25 -24.89
C PRO A 551 26.30 11.70 -25.08
N THR A 552 26.51 12.97 -25.40
CA THR A 552 27.85 13.58 -25.61
C THR A 552 28.37 14.30 -24.35
N ALA A 553 27.69 14.18 -23.22
CA ALA A 553 28.18 14.80 -21.99
C ALA A 553 29.32 13.99 -21.39
N PRO A 554 30.47 14.61 -21.07
CA PRO A 554 31.63 13.90 -20.48
C PRO A 554 31.27 13.11 -19.22
N PHE A 555 30.29 13.59 -18.44
CA PHE A 555 29.77 12.89 -17.28
C PHE A 555 29.20 11.51 -17.65
N VAL A 556 28.32 11.43 -18.66
CA VAL A 556 27.69 10.16 -19.07
C VAL A 556 28.71 9.22 -19.64
N GLU A 557 29.62 9.71 -20.50
CA GLU A 557 30.69 8.89 -21.09
C GLU A 557 31.57 8.29 -20.01
N THR A 558 31.96 9.09 -19.02
CA THR A 558 32.73 8.61 -17.87
C THR A 558 31.95 7.58 -17.06
N LEU A 559 30.69 7.89 -16.66
CA LEU A 559 29.88 6.97 -15.87
C LEU A 559 29.60 5.66 -16.61
N ALA A 560 29.39 5.71 -17.95
CA ALA A 560 29.22 4.52 -18.77
C ALA A 560 30.44 3.60 -18.73
N SER A 561 31.66 4.18 -18.70
CA SER A 561 32.93 3.44 -18.65
C SER A 561 33.27 2.84 -17.29
N LEU A 562 32.60 3.30 -16.21
CA LEU A 562 32.87 2.81 -14.86
C LEU A 562 32.24 1.43 -14.66
N PRO A 563 32.99 0.42 -14.19
CA PRO A 563 32.46 -0.88 -13.85
C PRO A 563 31.64 -0.78 -12.56
N ILE A 564 30.63 -1.63 -12.44
CA ILE A 564 29.94 -1.89 -11.18
C ILE A 564 30.86 -2.73 -10.30
N ASP A 565 30.86 -2.49 -8.99
CA ASP A 565 31.60 -3.28 -8.02
C ASP A 565 31.19 -4.77 -8.15
N PRO A 566 32.13 -5.71 -8.35
CA PRO A 566 31.82 -7.13 -8.55
C PRO A 566 31.15 -7.81 -7.36
N ARG A 567 31.03 -7.14 -6.22
CA ARG A 567 30.30 -7.61 -5.03
C ARG A 567 28.83 -7.23 -5.05
N VAL A 568 28.35 -6.59 -6.12
CA VAL A 568 26.98 -6.07 -6.26
C VAL A 568 26.30 -6.77 -7.42
N ASP A 569 25.17 -7.42 -7.15
CA ASP A 569 24.30 -7.99 -8.16
C ASP A 569 23.55 -6.84 -8.88
N ALA A 570 23.74 -6.74 -10.18
CA ALA A 570 23.11 -5.72 -10.99
C ALA A 570 22.04 -6.33 -11.91
N HIS A 571 20.91 -5.68 -12.02
CA HIS A 571 19.80 -6.09 -12.88
C HIS A 571 19.30 -4.94 -13.72
N SER A 572 18.83 -5.22 -14.95
CA SER A 572 18.32 -4.21 -15.87
C SER A 572 16.92 -4.55 -16.37
N ILE A 573 16.02 -3.57 -16.36
CA ILE A 573 14.64 -3.66 -16.87
C ILE A 573 14.49 -2.57 -17.91
N ILE A 574 14.44 -2.96 -19.19
CA ILE A 574 14.49 -2.05 -20.32
C ILE A 574 13.18 -2.06 -21.10
N PRO A 575 12.37 -1.00 -21.03
CA PRO A 575 11.18 -0.88 -21.85
C PRO A 575 11.53 -0.48 -23.29
N VAL A 576 10.75 -0.97 -24.25
CA VAL A 576 10.75 -0.53 -25.64
C VAL A 576 9.33 -0.43 -26.18
N THR A 577 9.05 0.57 -27.03
CA THR A 577 7.70 0.80 -27.55
C THR A 577 7.26 -0.22 -28.59
N GLY A 578 8.20 -0.90 -29.24
CA GLY A 578 7.91 -1.94 -30.25
C GLY A 578 7.95 -3.35 -29.70
N GLY A 579 7.83 -4.34 -30.61
CA GLY A 579 8.00 -5.77 -30.34
C GLY A 579 9.44 -6.25 -30.57
N PRO A 580 9.75 -7.53 -30.31
CA PRO A 580 11.09 -8.08 -30.49
C PRO A 580 11.52 -8.07 -32.00
N PRO A 581 12.84 -7.91 -32.29
CA PRO A 581 13.96 -7.71 -31.37
C PRO A 581 14.05 -6.27 -30.85
N PRO A 582 14.75 -6.01 -29.70
CA PRO A 582 14.83 -4.66 -29.11
C PRO A 582 15.83 -3.73 -29.77
N ASP A 583 16.72 -4.27 -30.65
CA ASP A 583 17.79 -3.50 -31.30
C ASP A 583 17.24 -2.33 -32.11
N GLY A 584 17.84 -1.16 -31.92
CA GLY A 584 17.41 0.06 -32.59
C GLY A 584 16.15 0.71 -32.05
N GLN A 585 15.49 0.09 -31.03
CA GLN A 585 14.28 0.61 -30.41
C GLN A 585 14.57 1.50 -29.19
N ASN A 586 13.52 2.10 -28.68
CA ASN A 586 13.55 2.98 -27.52
C ASN A 586 12.21 2.98 -26.79
N ASP A 587 12.19 3.56 -25.58
CA ASP A 587 11.00 3.72 -24.75
C ASP A 587 10.30 5.08 -24.90
N GLY A 588 10.70 5.86 -25.89
CA GLY A 588 10.27 7.25 -26.12
C GLY A 588 11.25 8.29 -25.54
N VAL A 589 12.19 7.91 -24.68
CA VAL A 589 13.17 8.79 -24.01
C VAL A 589 14.59 8.21 -24.12
N VAL A 590 14.76 6.93 -23.84
CA VAL A 590 16.03 6.21 -23.74
C VAL A 590 16.06 5.12 -24.81
N ALA A 591 17.14 5.05 -25.59
CA ALA A 591 17.36 3.96 -26.53
C ALA A 591 17.71 2.67 -25.77
N TYR A 592 17.30 1.50 -26.32
CA TYR A 592 17.69 0.20 -25.77
C TYR A 592 19.20 0.10 -25.61
N SER A 593 19.98 0.48 -26.62
CA SER A 593 21.43 0.48 -26.61
C SER A 593 22.05 1.39 -25.52
N SER A 594 21.33 2.41 -25.09
CA SER A 594 21.74 3.26 -23.96
C SER A 594 21.42 2.61 -22.62
N ALA A 595 20.27 1.96 -22.49
CA ALA A 595 19.84 1.34 -21.24
C ALA A 595 20.52 0.00 -20.97
N HIS A 596 20.92 -0.72 -22.01
CA HIS A 596 21.65 -1.97 -21.94
C HIS A 596 23.01 -1.80 -21.27
N ILE A 597 23.36 -2.72 -20.38
CA ILE A 597 24.63 -2.73 -19.65
C ILE A 597 25.16 -4.16 -19.61
N ASP A 598 26.41 -4.35 -20.04
CA ASP A 598 27.06 -5.66 -20.09
C ASP A 598 27.38 -6.16 -18.68
N GLY A 599 27.29 -7.48 -18.49
CA GLY A 599 27.71 -8.14 -17.25
C GLY A 599 26.76 -7.98 -16.08
N VAL A 600 25.48 -7.64 -16.31
CA VAL A 600 24.43 -7.69 -15.30
C VAL A 600 23.97 -9.13 -15.05
N GLU A 601 23.53 -9.43 -13.84
CA GLU A 601 23.01 -10.75 -13.45
C GLU A 601 21.73 -11.13 -14.22
N SER A 602 20.84 -10.16 -14.44
CA SER A 602 19.70 -10.34 -15.32
C SER A 602 19.32 -9.07 -16.07
N GLU A 603 18.86 -9.25 -17.31
CA GLU A 603 18.25 -8.20 -18.11
C GLU A 603 16.93 -8.70 -18.67
N ILE A 604 15.85 -7.91 -18.51
CA ILE A 604 14.59 -8.16 -19.20
C ILE A 604 14.21 -6.97 -20.07
N VAL A 605 13.57 -7.26 -21.21
CA VAL A 605 12.98 -6.25 -22.08
C VAL A 605 11.48 -6.24 -21.93
N VAL A 606 10.91 -5.07 -21.60
CA VAL A 606 9.47 -4.86 -21.51
C VAL A 606 8.95 -4.26 -22.81
N TYR A 607 8.45 -5.11 -23.69
CA TYR A 607 7.94 -4.72 -25.00
C TYR A 607 6.61 -3.95 -24.91
N HIS A 608 6.34 -3.13 -25.95
CA HIS A 608 5.12 -2.32 -26.06
C HIS A 608 4.89 -1.39 -24.87
N HIS A 609 5.96 -0.90 -24.26
CA HIS A 609 5.89 -0.05 -23.08
C HIS A 609 6.77 1.20 -23.24
N GLY A 610 6.28 2.34 -22.74
CA GLY A 610 7.02 3.59 -22.70
C GLY A 610 7.90 3.71 -21.44
N HIS A 611 8.53 4.89 -21.29
CA HIS A 611 9.55 5.19 -20.29
C HIS A 611 9.16 4.91 -18.82
N SER A 612 7.88 5.05 -18.46
CA SER A 612 7.39 4.83 -17.06
C SER A 612 7.17 3.36 -16.72
N ALA A 613 8.13 2.48 -17.04
CA ALA A 613 8.02 1.04 -16.89
C ALA A 613 7.97 0.54 -15.43
N GLN A 614 8.38 1.34 -14.45
CA GLN A 614 8.32 0.99 -13.03
C GLN A 614 6.88 0.68 -12.52
N GLN A 615 5.86 1.07 -13.30
CA GLN A 615 4.47 0.76 -13.00
C GLN A 615 3.94 -0.42 -13.82
N SER A 616 4.74 -1.00 -14.73
CA SER A 616 4.30 -2.12 -15.55
C SER A 616 4.29 -3.42 -14.75
N PRO A 617 3.30 -4.31 -14.98
CA PRO A 617 3.27 -5.61 -14.32
C PRO A 617 4.54 -6.43 -14.56
N ALA A 618 5.13 -6.37 -15.76
CA ALA A 618 6.34 -7.11 -16.08
C ALA A 618 7.56 -6.63 -15.29
N ALA A 619 7.72 -5.30 -15.14
CA ALA A 619 8.81 -4.76 -14.32
C ALA A 619 8.62 -5.06 -12.83
N ILE A 620 7.39 -4.99 -12.34
CA ILE A 620 7.07 -5.30 -10.93
C ILE A 620 7.34 -6.77 -10.64
N GLU A 621 6.91 -7.68 -11.53
CA GLU A 621 7.15 -9.12 -11.34
C GLU A 621 8.63 -9.47 -11.42
N GLU A 622 9.43 -8.80 -12.27
CA GLU A 622 10.88 -9.01 -12.28
C GLU A 622 11.52 -8.52 -10.97
N VAL A 623 11.14 -7.34 -10.45
CA VAL A 623 11.61 -6.88 -9.15
C VAL A 623 11.22 -7.88 -8.05
N ARG A 624 9.97 -8.38 -8.07
CA ARG A 624 9.49 -9.39 -7.13
C ARG A 624 10.31 -10.68 -7.21
N ARG A 625 10.60 -11.17 -8.43
CA ARG A 625 11.45 -12.35 -8.67
C ARG A 625 12.85 -12.17 -8.09
N ILE A 626 13.49 -11.01 -8.34
CA ILE A 626 14.82 -10.69 -7.84
C ILE A 626 14.83 -10.71 -6.31
N LEU A 627 13.89 -10.04 -5.65
CA LEU A 627 13.80 -9.98 -4.20
C LEU A 627 13.60 -11.39 -3.58
N LEU A 628 12.71 -12.21 -4.17
CA LEU A 628 12.46 -13.57 -3.69
C LEU A 628 13.63 -14.52 -3.92
N ALA A 629 14.36 -14.39 -5.05
CA ALA A 629 15.54 -15.20 -5.32
C ALA A 629 16.67 -14.92 -4.30
N ARG A 630 16.86 -13.65 -3.92
CA ARG A 630 17.82 -13.28 -2.88
C ARG A 630 17.46 -13.83 -1.50
N HIS A 631 16.16 -13.87 -1.18
CA HIS A 631 15.70 -14.45 0.09
C HIS A 631 16.00 -15.96 0.16
N GLY A 632 15.81 -16.70 -0.93
CA GLY A 632 16.13 -18.13 -1.00
C GLY A 632 17.63 -18.46 -1.03
N ALA A 633 18.48 -17.49 -1.35
CA ALA A 633 19.93 -17.63 -1.37
C ALA A 633 20.62 -17.30 -0.01
N ASN A 634 19.88 -16.67 0.92
CA ASN A 634 20.35 -16.42 2.29
C ASN A 634 19.75 -17.50 3.22
N PRO A 635 20.55 -18.44 3.76
CA PRO A 635 20.10 -19.47 4.69
C PRO A 635 19.66 -18.89 6.04
#